data_d272d45eac056aca9e78a218fa80254e
#
_entry.id   d272d45eac056aca9e78a218fa80254e
#
_cell.length_a   1.000
_cell.length_b   1.000
_cell.length_c   1.000
_cell.angle_alpha   90.00
_cell.angle_beta   90.00
_cell.angle_gamma   90.00
#
_symmetry.space_group_name_H-M   'P 1'
#
loop_
_entity.id
_entity.type
_entity.pdbx_description
1 polymer ?
#
loop_
_entity_poly.entity_id
_entity_poly.type
_entity_poly.pdbx_seq_one_letter_code
_entity_poly.pdbx_strand_id
1 'polypeptide(L)'
;LEKSRTLNIQESHYYEIILGKTASLLASACSAGAYSATQDDTLAEKMRVFGEKVGMAFQIKDDLFDYGSHEIGKPTGNDIQEKKLTLPLIYTLNHCDKKTRKELIYTLKNEHKQQAKIAKVIEVVKNTGGIQYAEQKMISFRDEALRILKEFDNPTISKALEELVRFTTDRTF
;
A
#
# COMPACT_ATOMS: atom_id res chain seq x y z
N LEU A 1 -8.61 14.83 0.61
CA LEU A 1 -8.58 15.37 -0.76
C LEU A 1 -7.89 16.74 -0.87
N GLU A 2 -8.05 17.63 0.10
CA GLU A 2 -7.44 18.99 0.04
C GLU A 2 -5.92 18.98 0.23
N LYS A 3 -5.40 18.12 1.10
CA LYS A 3 -3.95 18.00 1.40
C LYS A 3 -3.13 17.43 0.24
N SER A 4 -3.74 16.65 -0.66
CA SER A 4 -3.06 16.13 -1.88
C SER A 4 -2.65 17.24 -2.86
N ARG A 5 -3.29 18.41 -2.80
CA ARG A 5 -3.03 19.52 -3.72
C ARG A 5 -1.70 20.24 -3.46
N THR A 6 -1.13 20.13 -2.26
CA THR A 6 0.13 20.82 -1.91
C THR A 6 1.39 20.05 -2.28
N LEU A 7 1.28 18.77 -2.69
CA LEU A 7 2.41 17.88 -3.03
C LEU A 7 3.52 17.82 -1.96
N ASN A 8 3.19 18.17 -0.72
CA ASN A 8 4.07 18.05 0.44
C ASN A 8 3.50 16.99 1.40
N ILE A 9 3.18 15.80 0.85
CA ILE A 9 2.62 14.72 1.64
C ILE A 9 3.74 14.00 2.37
N GLN A 10 3.62 13.98 3.69
CA GLN A 10 4.44 13.12 4.52
C GLN A 10 3.90 11.68 4.41
N GLU A 11 4.78 10.72 4.57
CA GLU A 11 4.43 9.29 4.53
C GLU A 11 3.32 8.93 5.55
N SER A 12 3.30 9.60 6.70
CA SER A 12 2.23 9.43 7.70
C SER A 12 0.82 9.68 7.14
N HIS A 13 0.67 10.71 6.29
CA HIS A 13 -0.63 11.00 5.66
C HIS A 13 -1.05 9.93 4.66
N TYR A 14 -0.08 9.33 3.95
CA TYR A 14 -0.37 8.21 3.08
C TYR A 14 -0.93 7.03 3.88
N TYR A 15 -0.29 6.68 5.01
CA TYR A 15 -0.79 5.61 5.88
C TYR A 15 -2.16 5.92 6.47
N GLU A 16 -2.44 7.15 6.89
CA GLU A 16 -3.77 7.57 7.33
C GLU A 16 -4.84 7.36 6.24
N ILE A 17 -4.52 7.70 4.99
CA ILE A 17 -5.44 7.55 3.86
C ILE A 17 -5.75 6.08 3.60
N ILE A 18 -4.73 5.22 3.49
CA ILE A 18 -4.95 3.80 3.18
C ILE A 18 -5.56 3.05 4.36
N LEU A 19 -5.29 3.47 5.60
CA LEU A 19 -5.97 2.99 6.79
C LEU A 19 -7.47 3.26 6.70
N GLY A 20 -7.87 4.51 6.46
CA GLY A 20 -9.28 4.88 6.38
C GLY A 20 -10.01 4.32 5.16
N LYS A 21 -9.31 4.22 4.01
CA LYS A 21 -9.91 3.76 2.75
C LYS A 21 -10.14 2.25 2.68
N THR A 22 -9.19 1.47 3.18
CA THR A 22 -9.15 0.01 2.94
C THR A 22 -8.94 -0.79 4.22
N ALA A 23 -7.92 -0.47 5.01
CA ALA A 23 -7.51 -1.30 6.12
C ALA A 23 -8.52 -1.33 7.26
N SER A 24 -9.22 -0.23 7.52
CA SER A 24 -10.25 -0.15 8.56
C SER A 24 -11.42 -1.10 8.32
N LEU A 25 -11.81 -1.33 7.06
CA LEU A 25 -12.87 -2.29 6.72
C LEU A 25 -12.44 -3.73 7.03
N LEU A 26 -11.22 -4.11 6.62
CA LEU A 26 -10.68 -5.43 6.94
C LEU A 26 -10.50 -5.62 8.45
N ALA A 27 -10.00 -4.59 9.13
CA ALA A 27 -9.88 -4.59 10.59
C ALA A 27 -11.23 -4.86 11.28
N SER A 28 -12.27 -4.14 10.87
CA SER A 28 -13.62 -4.31 11.43
C SER A 28 -14.21 -5.69 11.11
N ALA A 29 -14.02 -6.19 9.90
CA ALA A 29 -14.52 -7.51 9.50
C ALA A 29 -13.85 -8.64 10.29
N CYS A 30 -12.52 -8.59 10.45
CA CYS A 30 -11.77 -9.58 11.24
C CYS A 30 -12.17 -9.53 12.71
N SER A 31 -12.31 -8.34 13.30
CA SER A 31 -12.75 -8.14 14.67
C SER A 31 -14.16 -8.69 14.90
N ALA A 32 -15.10 -8.31 14.07
CA ALA A 32 -16.49 -8.77 14.19
C ALA A 32 -16.62 -10.28 14.02
N GLY A 33 -15.89 -10.89 13.08
CA GLY A 33 -15.86 -12.32 12.87
C GLY A 33 -15.34 -13.07 14.12
N ALA A 34 -14.24 -12.59 14.69
CA ALA A 34 -13.67 -13.18 15.91
C ALA A 34 -14.62 -13.04 17.11
N TYR A 35 -15.18 -11.88 17.33
CA TYR A 35 -16.12 -11.63 18.41
C TYR A 35 -17.38 -12.48 18.28
N SER A 36 -17.95 -12.59 17.09
CA SER A 36 -19.14 -13.39 16.82
C SER A 36 -18.95 -14.87 17.17
N ALA A 37 -17.74 -15.39 16.96
CA ALA A 37 -17.43 -16.80 17.21
C ALA A 37 -17.06 -17.09 18.67
N THR A 38 -16.48 -16.14 19.39
CA THR A 38 -15.83 -16.42 20.68
C THR A 38 -16.37 -15.60 21.84
N GLN A 39 -17.01 -14.47 21.59
CA GLN A 39 -17.43 -13.47 22.60
C GLN A 39 -16.23 -12.96 23.44
N ASP A 40 -15.02 -12.99 22.87
CA ASP A 40 -13.78 -12.59 23.53
C ASP A 40 -13.27 -11.27 22.90
N ASP A 41 -13.31 -10.19 23.69
CA ASP A 41 -12.86 -8.87 23.29
C ASP A 41 -11.35 -8.83 22.99
N THR A 42 -10.55 -9.60 23.72
CA THR A 42 -9.09 -9.66 23.54
C THR A 42 -8.76 -10.28 22.18
N LEU A 43 -9.45 -11.37 21.84
CA LEU A 43 -9.30 -12.02 20.54
C LEU A 43 -9.80 -11.15 19.41
N ALA A 44 -10.94 -10.48 19.60
CA ALA A 44 -11.50 -9.54 18.62
C ALA A 44 -10.53 -8.39 18.34
N GLU A 45 -9.88 -7.85 19.37
CA GLU A 45 -8.87 -6.77 19.19
C GLU A 45 -7.61 -7.29 18.47
N LYS A 46 -7.12 -8.49 18.79
CA LYS A 46 -6.00 -9.09 18.05
C LYS A 46 -6.34 -9.26 16.57
N MET A 47 -7.54 -9.74 16.25
CA MET A 47 -7.99 -9.91 14.87
C MET A 47 -8.27 -8.57 14.19
N ARG A 48 -8.66 -7.54 14.92
CA ARG A 48 -8.73 -6.17 14.40
C ARG A 48 -7.36 -5.71 13.90
N VAL A 49 -6.33 -5.87 14.74
CA VAL A 49 -4.95 -5.49 14.37
C VAL A 49 -4.44 -6.33 13.19
N PHE A 50 -4.73 -7.63 13.18
CA PHE A 50 -4.42 -8.51 12.05
C PHE A 50 -5.02 -7.97 10.75
N GLY A 51 -6.33 -7.72 10.72
CA GLY A 51 -7.03 -7.20 9.54
C GLY A 51 -6.51 -5.85 9.09
N GLU A 52 -6.14 -4.96 10.02
CA GLU A 52 -5.51 -3.68 9.73
C GLU A 52 -4.18 -3.87 8.99
N LYS A 53 -3.29 -4.74 9.50
CA LYS A 53 -1.99 -5.01 8.88
C LYS A 53 -2.12 -5.61 7.49
N VAL A 54 -3.05 -6.56 7.32
CA VAL A 54 -3.36 -7.14 6.00
C VAL A 54 -3.85 -6.07 5.04
N GLY A 55 -4.75 -5.21 5.47
CA GLY A 55 -5.30 -4.12 4.64
C GLY A 55 -4.26 -3.10 4.21
N MET A 56 -3.32 -2.76 5.11
CA MET A 56 -2.18 -1.89 4.80
C MET A 56 -1.27 -2.53 3.74
N ALA A 57 -0.89 -3.79 3.93
CA ALA A 57 -0.07 -4.53 2.96
C ALA A 57 -0.76 -4.64 1.60
N PHE A 58 -2.06 -4.97 1.60
CA PHE A 58 -2.87 -5.08 0.39
C PHE A 58 -2.89 -3.77 -0.42
N GLN A 59 -3.12 -2.63 0.25
CA GLN A 59 -3.20 -1.34 -0.46
C GLN A 59 -1.85 -0.90 -1.01
N ILE A 60 -0.74 -1.12 -0.27
CA ILE A 60 0.60 -0.84 -0.79
C ILE A 60 0.91 -1.72 -2.00
N LYS A 61 0.51 -3.00 -1.97
CA LYS A 61 0.65 -3.90 -3.13
C LYS A 61 -0.14 -3.43 -4.34
N ASP A 62 -1.37 -2.96 -4.11
CA ASP A 62 -2.23 -2.41 -5.17
C ASP A 62 -1.60 -1.19 -5.84
N ASP A 63 -1.06 -0.28 -5.04
CA ASP A 63 -0.35 0.91 -5.53
C ASP A 63 0.93 0.55 -6.30
N LEU A 64 1.63 -0.53 -5.92
CA LEU A 64 2.83 -1.01 -6.61
C LEU A 64 2.53 -1.50 -8.04
N PHE A 65 1.34 -2.02 -8.32
CA PHE A 65 0.97 -2.43 -9.67
C PHE A 65 1.00 -1.29 -10.68
N ASP A 66 0.78 -0.06 -10.24
CA ASP A 66 0.83 1.12 -11.12
C ASP A 66 2.23 1.43 -11.67
N TYR A 67 3.28 0.85 -11.06
CA TYR A 67 4.69 0.98 -11.46
C TYR A 67 5.24 -0.26 -12.18
N GLY A 68 4.44 -1.31 -12.38
CA GLY A 68 4.82 -2.57 -13.01
C GLY A 68 5.14 -2.43 -14.51
N SER A 69 5.56 -3.53 -15.13
CA SER A 69 5.66 -3.65 -16.58
C SER A 69 4.30 -3.91 -17.20
N HIS A 70 4.10 -3.48 -18.46
CA HIS A 70 2.85 -3.65 -19.23
C HIS A 70 2.36 -5.11 -19.41
N GLU A 71 3.11 -6.10 -18.94
CA GLU A 71 2.78 -7.53 -19.04
C GLU A 71 1.50 -7.93 -18.27
N ILE A 72 0.99 -7.06 -17.40
CA ILE A 72 -0.17 -7.33 -16.54
C ILE A 72 -1.51 -6.91 -17.17
N GLY A 73 -1.52 -6.39 -18.39
CA GLY A 73 -2.75 -6.01 -19.08
C GLY A 73 -3.47 -4.77 -18.52
N LYS A 74 -2.95 -4.14 -17.46
CA LYS A 74 -3.43 -2.84 -16.94
C LYS A 74 -2.49 -1.73 -17.40
N PRO A 75 -3.01 -0.59 -17.88
CA PRO A 75 -2.17 0.57 -18.16
C PRO A 75 -1.50 1.04 -16.86
N THR A 76 -0.18 1.19 -16.87
CA THR A 76 0.61 1.72 -15.75
C THR A 76 0.53 3.23 -15.69
N GLY A 77 0.69 3.81 -14.49
CA GLY A 77 0.70 5.25 -14.29
C GLY A 77 -0.68 5.90 -14.14
N ASN A 78 -1.73 5.11 -13.90
CA ASN A 78 -3.08 5.64 -13.65
C ASN A 78 -3.13 6.49 -12.38
N ASP A 79 -2.46 6.07 -11.31
CA ASP A 79 -2.41 6.84 -10.07
C ASP A 79 -1.70 8.19 -10.26
N ILE A 80 -0.68 8.23 -11.13
CA ILE A 80 0.00 9.46 -11.52
C ILE A 80 -0.96 10.36 -12.31
N GLN A 81 -1.74 9.80 -13.25
CA GLN A 81 -2.76 10.54 -14.01
C GLN A 81 -3.83 11.13 -13.08
N GLU A 82 -4.21 10.42 -12.06
CA GLU A 82 -5.19 10.86 -11.06
C GLU A 82 -4.59 11.75 -9.96
N LYS A 83 -3.30 12.07 -10.06
CA LYS A 83 -2.55 12.87 -9.06
C LYS A 83 -2.57 12.25 -7.66
N LYS A 84 -2.66 10.93 -7.58
CA LYS A 84 -2.49 10.21 -6.33
C LYS A 84 -1.01 10.14 -5.97
N LEU A 85 -0.70 10.44 -4.73
CA LEU A 85 0.66 10.30 -4.19
C LEU A 85 0.75 8.97 -3.46
N THR A 86 1.23 7.97 -4.17
CA THR A 86 1.47 6.62 -3.65
C THR A 86 2.83 6.53 -2.96
N LEU A 87 3.04 5.52 -2.14
CA LEU A 87 4.24 5.37 -1.32
C LEU A 87 5.55 5.42 -2.12
N PRO A 88 5.69 4.74 -3.30
CA PRO A 88 6.88 4.84 -4.12
C PRO A 88 7.21 6.28 -4.54
N LEU A 89 6.19 7.04 -4.92
CA LEU A 89 6.35 8.42 -5.38
C LEU A 89 6.70 9.37 -4.22
N ILE A 90 6.07 9.20 -3.05
CA ILE A 90 6.37 9.96 -1.83
C ILE A 90 7.84 9.75 -1.43
N TYR A 91 8.29 8.50 -1.39
CA TYR A 91 9.69 8.19 -1.12
C TYR A 91 10.63 8.90 -2.10
N THR A 92 10.36 8.78 -3.39
CA THR A 92 11.14 9.42 -4.45
C THR A 92 11.23 10.93 -4.28
N LEU A 93 10.10 11.60 -4.04
CA LEU A 93 10.06 13.05 -3.82
C LEU A 93 10.88 13.50 -2.59
N ASN A 94 11.03 12.64 -1.60
CA ASN A 94 11.79 12.95 -0.39
C ASN A 94 13.29 12.63 -0.49
N HIS A 95 13.70 11.79 -1.47
CA HIS A 95 15.07 11.29 -1.57
C HIS A 95 15.80 11.70 -2.87
N CYS A 96 15.09 12.25 -3.86
CA CYS A 96 15.74 12.78 -5.06
C CYS A 96 16.33 14.18 -4.82
N ASP A 97 17.23 14.62 -5.73
CA ASP A 97 17.80 15.96 -5.70
C ASP A 97 16.75 17.06 -5.95
N LYS A 98 17.10 18.31 -5.60
CA LYS A 98 16.18 19.45 -5.70
C LYS A 98 15.69 19.74 -7.13
N LYS A 99 16.49 19.47 -8.16
CA LYS A 99 16.14 19.71 -9.56
C LYS A 99 15.11 18.66 -9.99
N THR A 100 15.42 17.39 -9.79
CA THR A 100 14.53 16.26 -10.09
C THR A 100 13.20 16.41 -9.35
N ARG A 101 13.22 16.79 -8.07
CA ARG A 101 11.99 17.05 -7.30
C ARG A 101 11.12 18.14 -7.94
N LYS A 102 11.70 19.25 -8.39
CA LYS A 102 10.95 20.32 -9.06
C LYS A 102 10.33 19.85 -10.38
N GLU A 103 11.08 19.08 -11.16
CA GLU A 103 10.61 18.50 -12.43
C GLU A 103 9.45 17.52 -12.21
N LEU A 104 9.57 16.62 -11.24
CA LEU A 104 8.49 15.70 -10.86
C LEU A 104 7.22 16.46 -10.43
N ILE A 105 7.36 17.44 -9.53
CA ILE A 105 6.23 18.24 -9.06
C ILE A 105 5.56 18.99 -10.22
N TYR A 106 6.34 19.54 -11.15
CA TYR A 106 5.82 20.21 -12.32
C TYR A 106 5.01 19.25 -13.21
N THR A 107 5.58 18.07 -13.49
CA THR A 107 4.90 17.02 -14.28
C THR A 107 3.60 16.56 -13.63
N LEU A 108 3.61 16.29 -12.32
CA LEU A 108 2.42 15.89 -11.58
C LEU A 108 1.32 16.97 -11.59
N LYS A 109 1.69 18.24 -11.58
CA LYS A 109 0.72 19.35 -11.60
C LYS A 109 0.15 19.60 -13.00
N ASN A 110 1.01 19.63 -14.03
CA ASN A 110 0.71 20.22 -15.31
C ASN A 110 0.71 19.22 -16.48
N GLU A 111 1.46 18.10 -16.38
CA GLU A 111 1.70 17.16 -17.47
C GLU A 111 1.29 15.72 -17.16
N HIS A 112 0.54 15.50 -16.08
CA HIS A 112 0.14 14.20 -15.54
C HIS A 112 -0.71 13.33 -16.49
N LYS A 113 -1.21 13.87 -17.59
CA LYS A 113 -1.96 13.13 -18.63
C LYS A 113 -1.09 12.72 -19.82
N GLN A 114 0.16 13.19 -19.90
CA GLN A 114 1.06 12.89 -21.01
C GLN A 114 1.81 11.57 -20.73
N GLN A 115 1.54 10.53 -21.50
CA GLN A 115 2.13 9.19 -21.30
C GLN A 115 3.66 9.19 -21.24
N ALA A 116 4.31 9.97 -22.16
CA ALA A 116 5.77 10.10 -22.16
C ALA A 116 6.32 10.72 -20.85
N LYS A 117 5.55 11.60 -20.21
CA LYS A 117 5.93 12.22 -18.94
C LYS A 117 5.70 11.27 -17.77
N ILE A 118 4.60 10.53 -17.79
CA ILE A 118 4.31 9.49 -16.81
C ILE A 118 5.41 8.42 -16.82
N ALA A 119 5.80 7.94 -18.01
CA ALA A 119 6.89 6.97 -18.14
C ALA A 119 8.20 7.48 -17.50
N LYS A 120 8.54 8.76 -17.69
CA LYS A 120 9.70 9.38 -17.04
C LYS A 120 9.56 9.43 -15.51
N VAL A 121 8.37 9.73 -14.99
CA VAL A 121 8.12 9.69 -13.53
C VAL A 121 8.36 8.28 -12.99
N ILE A 122 7.80 7.26 -13.65
CA ILE A 122 7.98 5.86 -13.27
C ILE A 122 9.47 5.47 -13.30
N GLU A 123 10.20 5.87 -14.32
CA GLU A 123 11.64 5.62 -14.42
C GLU A 123 12.42 6.25 -13.25
N VAL A 124 12.12 7.49 -12.90
CA VAL A 124 12.75 8.17 -11.75
C VAL A 124 12.42 7.45 -10.46
N VAL A 125 11.16 7.01 -10.26
CA VAL A 125 10.73 6.25 -9.08
C VAL A 125 11.50 4.93 -8.97
N LYS A 126 11.69 4.21 -10.08
CA LYS A 126 12.49 2.98 -10.13
C LYS A 126 13.95 3.26 -9.74
N ASN A 127 14.56 4.26 -10.38
CA ASN A 127 15.98 4.58 -10.18
C ASN A 127 16.30 5.13 -8.78
N THR A 128 15.32 5.77 -8.12
CA THR A 128 15.48 6.31 -6.76
C THR A 128 15.26 5.23 -5.67
N GLY A 129 14.80 4.05 -6.05
CA GLY A 129 14.51 2.97 -5.10
C GLY A 129 13.14 3.06 -4.43
N GLY A 130 12.22 3.87 -4.99
CA GLY A 130 10.89 4.05 -4.43
C GLY A 130 10.05 2.78 -4.43
N ILE A 131 10.19 1.95 -5.48
CA ILE A 131 9.49 0.67 -5.57
C ILE A 131 9.99 -0.30 -4.48
N GLN A 132 11.30 -0.48 -4.37
CA GLN A 132 11.92 -1.37 -3.38
C GLN A 132 11.56 -0.96 -1.95
N TYR A 133 11.52 0.35 -1.68
CA TYR A 133 11.07 0.86 -0.39
C TYR A 133 9.63 0.46 -0.07
N ALA A 134 8.72 0.67 -1.02
CA ALA A 134 7.32 0.33 -0.83
C ALA A 134 7.11 -1.19 -0.68
N GLU A 135 7.85 -2.02 -1.43
CA GLU A 135 7.85 -3.47 -1.27
C GLU A 135 8.29 -3.90 0.13
N GLN A 136 9.35 -3.30 0.67
CA GLN A 136 9.82 -3.57 2.03
C GLN A 136 8.77 -3.20 3.08
N LYS A 137 8.07 -2.08 2.90
CA LYS A 137 6.97 -1.68 3.80
C LYS A 137 5.78 -2.63 3.72
N MET A 138 5.40 -3.04 2.52
CA MET A 138 4.35 -4.05 2.31
C MET A 138 4.70 -5.36 3.02
N ILE A 139 5.93 -5.85 2.85
CA ILE A 139 6.44 -7.06 3.50
C ILE A 139 6.41 -6.90 5.02
N SER A 140 6.82 -5.75 5.55
CA SER A 140 6.77 -5.48 6.99
C SER A 140 5.35 -5.61 7.56
N PHE A 141 4.35 -4.99 6.93
CA PHE A 141 2.96 -5.11 7.34
C PHE A 141 2.44 -6.55 7.22
N ARG A 142 2.76 -7.26 6.14
CA ARG A 142 2.44 -8.67 5.98
C ARG A 142 3.01 -9.51 7.12
N ASP A 143 4.28 -9.35 7.41
CA ASP A 143 4.97 -10.15 8.43
C ASP A 143 4.48 -9.82 9.84
N GLU A 144 4.04 -8.58 10.09
CA GLU A 144 3.34 -8.21 11.32
C GLU A 144 2.01 -8.94 11.45
N ALA A 145 1.22 -9.02 10.38
CA ALA A 145 -0.03 -9.80 10.37
C ALA A 145 0.24 -11.30 10.62
N LEU A 146 1.22 -11.87 9.94
CA LEU A 146 1.58 -13.29 10.10
C LEU A 146 2.08 -13.63 11.50
N ARG A 147 2.73 -12.68 12.20
CA ARG A 147 3.13 -12.88 13.60
C ARG A 147 1.92 -13.01 14.52
N ILE A 148 0.86 -12.24 14.30
CA ILE A 148 -0.37 -12.34 15.09
C ILE A 148 -0.98 -13.74 14.94
N LEU A 149 -0.98 -14.32 13.73
CA LEU A 149 -1.53 -15.67 13.51
C LEU A 149 -0.80 -16.77 14.26
N LYS A 150 0.49 -16.61 14.57
CA LYS A 150 1.27 -17.61 15.33
C LYS A 150 0.85 -17.72 16.80
N GLU A 151 0.10 -16.75 17.31
CA GLU A 151 -0.41 -16.75 18.67
C GLU A 151 -1.72 -17.56 18.82
N PHE A 152 -2.28 -18.05 17.71
CA PHE A 152 -3.54 -18.79 17.72
C PHE A 152 -3.30 -20.30 17.79
N ASP A 153 -3.94 -20.95 18.72
CA ASP A 153 -3.87 -22.41 18.92
C ASP A 153 -4.88 -23.15 18.01
N ASN A 154 -4.91 -22.76 16.72
CA ASN A 154 -5.70 -23.46 15.70
C ASN A 154 -4.93 -23.50 14.38
N PRO A 155 -4.10 -24.53 14.17
CA PRO A 155 -3.23 -24.62 12.99
C PRO A 155 -4.00 -24.58 11.67
N THR A 156 -5.20 -25.13 11.60
CA THR A 156 -6.01 -25.17 10.37
C THR A 156 -6.45 -23.77 9.96
N ILE A 157 -7.00 -23.00 10.90
CA ILE A 157 -7.44 -21.63 10.65
C ILE A 157 -6.24 -20.72 10.38
N SER A 158 -5.19 -20.82 11.20
CA SER A 158 -3.98 -20.02 11.05
C SER A 158 -3.34 -20.23 9.66
N LYS A 159 -3.27 -21.48 9.21
CA LYS A 159 -2.74 -21.81 7.86
C LYS A 159 -3.60 -21.21 6.75
N ALA A 160 -4.92 -21.35 6.83
CA ALA A 160 -5.83 -20.79 5.82
C ALA A 160 -5.72 -19.26 5.73
N LEU A 161 -5.63 -18.57 6.87
CA LEU A 161 -5.44 -17.13 6.92
C LEU A 161 -4.04 -16.72 6.43
N GLU A 162 -2.99 -17.49 6.75
CA GLU A 162 -1.65 -17.26 6.22
C GLU A 162 -1.62 -17.36 4.69
N GLU A 163 -2.23 -18.40 4.12
CA GLU A 163 -2.35 -18.58 2.67
C GLU A 163 -3.07 -17.40 2.02
N LEU A 164 -4.15 -16.92 2.62
CA LEU A 164 -4.88 -15.73 2.16
C LEU A 164 -4.01 -14.47 2.18
N VAL A 165 -3.29 -14.22 3.27
CA VAL A 165 -2.38 -13.07 3.40
C VAL A 165 -1.28 -13.14 2.34
N ARG A 166 -0.65 -14.30 2.15
CA ARG A 166 0.37 -14.49 1.12
C ARG A 166 -0.20 -14.29 -0.27
N PHE A 167 -1.36 -14.84 -0.57
CA PHE A 167 -2.02 -14.63 -1.86
C PHE A 167 -2.25 -13.15 -2.16
N THR A 168 -2.67 -12.34 -1.17
CA THR A 168 -2.92 -10.91 -1.37
C THR A 168 -1.64 -10.11 -1.65
N THR A 169 -0.50 -10.52 -1.09
CA THR A 169 0.78 -9.80 -1.22
C THR A 169 1.69 -10.35 -2.32
N ASP A 170 1.63 -11.65 -2.58
CA ASP A 170 2.53 -12.33 -3.52
C ASP A 170 1.95 -12.39 -4.96
N ARG A 171 0.69 -11.97 -5.13
CA ARG A 171 0.06 -11.88 -6.46
C ARG A 171 0.87 -10.99 -7.41
N THR A 172 0.98 -11.44 -8.65
CA THR A 172 1.71 -10.72 -9.72
C THR A 172 0.79 -9.96 -10.67
N PHE A 173 -0.52 -10.01 -10.45
CA PHE A 173 -1.57 -9.38 -11.28
C PHE A 173 -2.77 -8.98 -10.44
#